data_a91987b9fdb3fda5e6008f53029f4ad6
#
_entry.id   a91987b9fdb3fda5e6008f53029f4ad6
#
_cell.length_a   1.000
_cell.length_b   1.000
_cell.length_c   1.000
_cell.angle_alpha   90.00
_cell.angle_beta   90.00
_cell.angle_gamma   90.00
#
_symmetry.space_group_name_H-M   'P 1'
#
loop_
_entity.id
_entity.type
_entity.pdbx_description
1 polymer ?
#
loop_
_entity_poly.entity_id
_entity_poly.type
_entity_poly.pdbx_seq_one_letter_code
_entity_poly.pdbx_strand_id
1 'polypeptide(L)'
;EGKVRHIGFSSHHPDMAIRAIETGLFATVQFACNFVEDQAAGKVFGAAREQGMGCVAMKPLGGGLLERADLCFTWLQGQEGVLPIPGMQSMSELEEIADLYENRRELNQADLDEMQRIRDELGTHFCHRCGYCMPCPNGINIPKVMLFTSQSRRFPPQHLIKASKDFILHAEQSCEDCGECSERCPYELPIPEMLSEITAAFRDFMAQHGQA
;
A
#
# COMPACT_ATOMS: atom_id res chain seq x y z
N GLU A 1 -0.74 35.16 2.51
CA GLU A 1 0.49 35.53 3.24
C GLU A 1 1.77 35.25 2.43
N GLY A 2 1.67 34.63 1.24
CA GLY A 2 2.81 34.34 0.37
C GLY A 2 3.79 33.25 0.87
N LYS A 3 3.44 32.51 1.94
CA LYS A 3 4.30 31.47 2.55
C LYS A 3 4.35 30.19 1.71
N VAL A 4 3.33 29.91 0.91
CA VAL A 4 3.21 28.74 0.04
C VAL A 4 2.83 29.21 -1.36
N ARG A 5 3.52 28.69 -2.39
CA ARG A 5 3.23 29.00 -3.79
C ARG A 5 2.24 28.00 -4.41
N HIS A 6 2.36 26.75 -4.07
CA HIS A 6 1.56 25.67 -4.62
C HIS A 6 1.09 24.75 -3.50
N ILE A 7 -0.13 24.26 -3.62
CA ILE A 7 -0.69 23.24 -2.73
C ILE A 7 -1.00 21.98 -3.53
N GLY A 8 -0.90 20.84 -2.90
CA GLY A 8 -1.28 19.55 -3.45
C GLY A 8 -2.18 18.82 -2.49
N PHE A 9 -2.70 17.68 -2.90
CA PHE A 9 -3.49 16.80 -2.05
C PHE A 9 -3.11 15.34 -2.23
N SER A 10 -3.52 14.50 -1.28
CA SER A 10 -3.38 13.04 -1.30
C SER A 10 -4.73 12.39 -1.05
N SER A 11 -5.03 11.32 -1.76
CA SER A 11 -6.25 10.55 -1.59
C SER A 11 -6.01 9.07 -1.84
N HIS A 12 -6.88 8.24 -1.26
CA HIS A 12 -7.04 6.82 -1.60
C HIS A 12 -8.39 6.52 -2.26
N HIS A 13 -9.28 7.52 -2.32
CA HIS A 13 -10.57 7.41 -3.01
C HIS A 13 -10.46 8.02 -4.41
N PRO A 14 -10.63 7.23 -5.49
CA PRO A 14 -10.54 7.73 -6.86
C PRO A 14 -11.52 8.87 -7.14
N ASP A 15 -12.80 8.71 -6.77
CA ASP A 15 -13.85 9.71 -7.03
C ASP A 15 -13.58 11.03 -6.30
N MET A 16 -13.10 10.94 -5.04
CA MET A 16 -12.72 12.14 -4.29
C MET A 16 -11.50 12.82 -4.90
N ALA A 17 -10.54 12.04 -5.42
CA ALA A 17 -9.40 12.60 -6.13
C ALA A 17 -9.83 13.32 -7.41
N ILE A 18 -10.69 12.72 -8.21
CA ILE A 18 -11.23 13.34 -9.44
C ILE A 18 -11.96 14.66 -9.10
N ARG A 19 -12.86 14.64 -8.11
CA ARG A 19 -13.55 15.87 -7.67
C ARG A 19 -12.61 16.97 -7.19
N ALA A 20 -11.53 16.61 -6.49
CA ALA A 20 -10.52 17.59 -6.07
C ALA A 20 -9.74 18.15 -7.27
N ILE A 21 -9.40 17.33 -8.26
CA ILE A 21 -8.75 17.75 -9.50
C ILE A 21 -9.63 18.75 -10.26
N GLU A 22 -10.93 18.47 -10.39
CA GLU A 22 -11.90 19.33 -11.08
C GLU A 22 -12.04 20.72 -10.47
N THR A 23 -11.66 20.91 -9.20
CA THR A 23 -11.67 22.25 -8.58
C THR A 23 -10.63 23.19 -9.16
N GLY A 24 -9.57 22.69 -9.79
CA GLY A 24 -8.44 23.49 -10.31
C GLY A 24 -7.60 24.19 -9.24
N LEU A 25 -7.78 23.85 -7.96
CA LEU A 25 -7.09 24.51 -6.84
C LEU A 25 -5.70 23.92 -6.53
N PHE A 26 -5.41 22.73 -7.01
CA PHE A 26 -4.22 21.98 -6.61
C PHE A 26 -3.21 21.88 -7.75
N ALA A 27 -1.93 21.97 -7.40
CA ALA A 27 -0.83 21.81 -8.34
C ALA A 27 -0.37 20.37 -8.49
N THR A 28 -0.61 19.53 -7.48
CA THR A 28 -0.20 18.12 -7.50
C THR A 28 -1.25 17.22 -6.86
N VAL A 29 -1.33 15.99 -7.34
CA VAL A 29 -2.06 14.88 -6.72
C VAL A 29 -1.11 13.76 -6.34
N GLN A 30 -1.26 13.24 -5.11
CA GLN A 30 -0.58 12.04 -4.65
C GLN A 30 -1.60 10.91 -4.52
N PHE A 31 -1.37 9.81 -5.25
CA PHE A 31 -2.25 8.65 -5.27
C PHE A 31 -1.45 7.35 -5.25
N ALA A 32 -2.05 6.25 -4.70
CA ALA A 32 -1.40 4.94 -4.71
C ALA A 32 -1.24 4.45 -6.14
N CYS A 33 -0.02 4.07 -6.53
CA CYS A 33 0.27 3.63 -7.88
C CYS A 33 1.44 2.64 -7.89
N ASN A 34 1.16 1.44 -8.32
CA ASN A 34 2.09 0.37 -8.60
C ASN A 34 1.43 -0.56 -9.63
N PHE A 35 2.13 -1.56 -10.14
CA PHE A 35 1.61 -2.40 -11.20
C PHE A 35 0.42 -3.30 -10.78
N VAL A 36 0.14 -3.45 -9.48
CA VAL A 36 -1.05 -4.17 -8.98
C VAL A 36 -2.27 -3.24 -8.89
N GLU A 37 -2.04 -1.94 -8.62
CA GLU A 37 -3.07 -0.92 -8.41
C GLU A 37 -3.08 0.13 -9.54
N ASP A 38 -2.94 -0.29 -10.78
CA ASP A 38 -2.75 0.60 -11.92
C ASP A 38 -4.04 1.28 -12.42
N GLN A 39 -5.20 0.60 -12.34
CA GLN A 39 -6.45 1.07 -12.95
C GLN A 39 -6.97 2.38 -12.33
N ALA A 40 -7.06 2.45 -11.00
CA ALA A 40 -7.52 3.65 -10.32
C ALA A 40 -6.51 4.79 -10.49
N ALA A 41 -5.20 4.48 -10.41
CA ALA A 41 -4.13 5.44 -10.64
C ALA A 41 -4.16 5.99 -12.07
N GLY A 42 -4.41 5.16 -13.07
CA GLY A 42 -4.53 5.58 -14.47
C GLY A 42 -5.63 6.61 -14.67
N LYS A 43 -6.80 6.41 -14.06
CA LYS A 43 -7.92 7.38 -14.13
C LYS A 43 -7.57 8.70 -13.44
N VAL A 44 -7.04 8.65 -12.21
CA VAL A 44 -6.70 9.84 -11.43
C VAL A 44 -5.58 10.64 -12.08
N PHE A 45 -4.50 9.96 -12.50
CA PHE A 45 -3.37 10.65 -13.15
C PHE A 45 -3.71 11.13 -14.56
N GLY A 46 -4.62 10.45 -15.27
CA GLY A 46 -5.15 10.94 -16.54
C GLY A 46 -5.83 12.30 -16.37
N ALA A 47 -6.82 12.38 -15.47
CA ALA A 47 -7.52 13.61 -15.16
C ALA A 47 -6.58 14.72 -14.67
N ALA A 48 -5.58 14.37 -13.84
CA ALA A 48 -4.60 15.33 -13.33
C ALA A 48 -3.74 15.92 -14.45
N ARG A 49 -3.27 15.10 -15.39
CA ARG A 49 -2.49 15.57 -16.54
C ARG A 49 -3.27 16.49 -17.45
N GLU A 50 -4.56 16.22 -17.68
CA GLU A 50 -5.44 17.10 -18.45
C GLU A 50 -5.56 18.51 -17.82
N GLN A 51 -5.40 18.61 -16.50
CA GLN A 51 -5.39 19.87 -15.76
C GLN A 51 -3.97 20.44 -15.55
N GLY A 52 -2.93 19.84 -16.14
CA GLY A 52 -1.55 20.28 -15.97
C GLY A 52 -0.98 20.06 -14.56
N MET A 53 -1.54 19.16 -13.78
CA MET A 53 -1.10 18.86 -12.42
C MET A 53 0.05 17.84 -12.41
N GLY A 54 0.96 17.99 -11.44
CA GLY A 54 1.97 16.97 -11.15
C GLY A 54 1.38 15.71 -10.50
N CYS A 55 1.83 14.53 -10.96
CA CYS A 55 1.38 13.22 -10.46
C CYS A 55 2.45 12.59 -9.57
N VAL A 56 2.09 12.24 -8.34
CA VAL A 56 2.98 11.61 -7.37
C VAL A 56 2.46 10.22 -7.02
N ALA A 57 3.26 9.18 -7.34
CA ALA A 57 2.94 7.79 -7.04
C ALA A 57 3.40 7.44 -5.62
N MET A 58 2.45 7.36 -4.67
CA MET A 58 2.74 6.78 -3.37
C MET A 58 2.61 5.26 -3.41
N LYS A 59 3.28 4.59 -2.48
CA LYS A 59 3.29 3.12 -2.33
C LYS A 59 3.74 2.37 -3.61
N PRO A 60 4.83 2.79 -4.25
CA PRO A 60 5.34 2.13 -5.46
C PRO A 60 5.68 0.65 -5.23
N LEU A 61 6.00 0.26 -3.99
CA LEU A 61 6.25 -1.12 -3.56
C LEU A 61 5.05 -1.72 -2.78
N GLY A 62 3.81 -1.28 -3.04
CA GLY A 62 2.60 -1.79 -2.36
C GLY A 62 2.67 -1.69 -0.83
N GLY A 63 3.42 -0.70 -0.29
CA GLY A 63 3.68 -0.59 1.14
C GLY A 63 4.56 -1.70 1.69
N GLY A 64 5.39 -2.31 0.87
CA GLY A 64 6.33 -3.37 1.21
C GLY A 64 5.77 -4.78 0.98
N LEU A 65 4.68 -4.92 0.26
CA LEU A 65 4.15 -6.22 -0.19
C LEU A 65 4.81 -6.66 -1.51
N LEU A 66 5.21 -5.71 -2.35
CA LEU A 66 5.91 -5.97 -3.59
C LEU A 66 7.42 -5.98 -3.34
N GLU A 67 8.01 -7.16 -3.40
CA GLU A 67 9.43 -7.38 -3.09
C GLU A 67 10.36 -7.18 -4.31
N ARG A 68 9.78 -7.19 -5.53
CA ARG A 68 10.49 -7.03 -6.80
C ARG A 68 10.58 -5.54 -7.17
N ALA A 69 11.53 -4.83 -6.53
CA ALA A 69 11.79 -3.42 -6.81
C ALA A 69 12.10 -3.17 -8.30
N ASP A 70 12.85 -4.08 -8.92
CA ASP A 70 13.19 -4.04 -10.34
C ASP A 70 11.95 -3.99 -11.25
N LEU A 71 10.94 -4.82 -11.00
CA LEU A 71 9.67 -4.81 -11.75
C LEU A 71 8.86 -3.54 -11.47
N CYS A 72 8.74 -3.16 -10.18
CA CYS A 72 7.95 -2.01 -9.76
C CYS A 72 8.46 -0.70 -10.39
N PHE A 73 9.75 -0.45 -10.30
CA PHE A 73 10.32 0.79 -10.81
C PHE A 73 10.48 0.78 -12.33
N THR A 74 10.78 -0.35 -12.96
CA THR A 74 10.78 -0.45 -14.42
C THR A 74 9.38 -0.16 -14.98
N TRP A 75 8.32 -0.69 -14.36
CA TRP A 75 6.95 -0.40 -14.75
C TRP A 75 6.60 1.09 -14.53
N LEU A 76 6.97 1.67 -13.37
CA LEU A 76 6.71 3.08 -13.07
C LEU A 76 7.44 4.04 -14.00
N GLN A 77 8.63 3.68 -14.48
CA GLN A 77 9.38 4.46 -15.47
C GLN A 77 8.65 4.57 -16.81
N GLY A 78 7.76 3.61 -17.11
CA GLY A 78 6.86 3.66 -18.27
C GLY A 78 5.64 4.57 -18.07
N GLN A 79 5.39 5.06 -16.86
CA GLN A 79 4.26 5.96 -16.56
C GLN A 79 4.66 7.42 -16.79
N GLU A 80 4.18 8.00 -17.86
CA GLU A 80 4.53 9.38 -18.24
C GLU A 80 4.12 10.40 -17.16
N GLY A 81 5.06 11.25 -16.76
CA GLY A 81 4.82 12.36 -15.83
C GLY A 81 4.52 11.93 -14.38
N VAL A 82 4.83 10.69 -14.00
CA VAL A 82 4.59 10.16 -12.64
C VAL A 82 5.89 10.11 -11.86
N LEU A 83 5.92 10.77 -10.70
CA LEU A 83 7.05 10.76 -9.77
C LEU A 83 6.77 9.79 -8.61
N PRO A 84 7.48 8.66 -8.48
CA PRO A 84 7.33 7.77 -7.34
C PRO A 84 8.01 8.30 -6.09
N ILE A 85 7.40 8.02 -4.92
CA ILE A 85 7.93 8.33 -3.60
C ILE A 85 8.07 7.03 -2.77
N PRO A 86 9.14 6.24 -2.97
CA PRO A 86 9.38 5.03 -2.20
C PRO A 86 9.74 5.33 -0.75
N GLY A 87 9.26 4.48 0.18
CA GLY A 87 9.81 4.41 1.52
C GLY A 87 11.04 3.50 1.51
N MET A 88 12.17 3.96 2.03
CA MET A 88 13.42 3.21 2.12
C MET A 88 13.87 3.11 3.57
N GLN A 89 14.41 1.97 3.98
CA GLN A 89 14.88 1.70 5.34
C GLN A 89 16.41 1.55 5.44
N SER A 90 17.08 1.36 4.30
CA SER A 90 18.53 1.15 4.23
C SER A 90 19.16 1.89 3.06
N MET A 91 20.48 2.10 3.14
CA MET A 91 21.25 2.66 2.02
C MET A 91 21.24 1.73 0.81
N SER A 92 21.24 0.40 1.03
CA SER A 92 21.20 -0.57 -0.07
C SER A 92 19.92 -0.48 -0.87
N GLU A 93 18.75 -0.22 -0.24
CA GLU A 93 17.49 0.01 -0.96
C GLU A 93 17.54 1.29 -1.79
N LEU A 94 18.19 2.35 -1.27
CA LEU A 94 18.39 3.58 -2.03
C LEU A 94 19.30 3.36 -3.24
N GLU A 95 20.42 2.66 -3.04
CA GLU A 95 21.39 2.35 -4.10
C GLU A 95 20.75 1.48 -5.19
N GLU A 96 19.96 0.46 -4.81
CA GLU A 96 19.20 -0.38 -5.74
C GLU A 96 18.24 0.46 -6.60
N ILE A 97 17.43 1.32 -5.96
CA ILE A 97 16.48 2.16 -6.69
C ILE A 97 17.20 3.17 -7.60
N ALA A 98 18.30 3.76 -7.13
CA ALA A 98 19.09 4.69 -7.93
C ALA A 98 19.66 3.99 -9.17
N ASP A 99 20.24 2.79 -9.00
CA ASP A 99 20.76 1.99 -10.11
C ASP A 99 19.68 1.68 -11.17
N LEU A 100 18.46 1.32 -10.74
CA LEU A 100 17.32 1.09 -11.64
C LEU A 100 16.94 2.34 -12.45
N TYR A 101 17.17 3.54 -11.92
CA TYR A 101 16.93 4.79 -12.66
C TYR A 101 18.09 5.22 -13.54
N GLU A 102 19.33 4.90 -13.17
CA GLU A 102 20.52 5.14 -13.98
C GLU A 102 20.62 4.15 -15.14
N ASN A 103 20.32 2.86 -14.89
CA ASN A 103 20.39 1.75 -15.84
C ASN A 103 18.99 1.30 -16.29
N ARG A 104 18.25 2.23 -16.90
CA ARG A 104 16.87 1.97 -17.37
C ARG A 104 16.81 0.83 -18.37
N ARG A 105 15.81 -0.04 -18.21
CA ARG A 105 15.48 -1.10 -19.14
C ARG A 105 13.98 -1.11 -19.46
N GLU A 106 13.60 -1.81 -20.50
CA GLU A 106 12.20 -2.10 -20.81
C GLU A 106 11.76 -3.42 -20.15
N LEU A 107 10.47 -3.53 -19.88
CA LEU A 107 9.87 -4.79 -19.44
C LEU A 107 9.87 -5.78 -20.61
N ASN A 108 10.36 -6.98 -20.37
CA ASN A 108 10.27 -8.08 -21.32
C ASN A 108 9.09 -9.01 -20.99
N GLN A 109 8.85 -10.05 -21.80
CA GLN A 109 7.73 -10.96 -21.59
C GLN A 109 7.79 -11.70 -20.26
N ALA A 110 8.99 -12.12 -19.82
CA ALA A 110 9.15 -12.80 -18.53
C ALA A 110 8.83 -11.88 -17.34
N ASP A 111 9.15 -10.57 -17.45
CA ASP A 111 8.76 -9.57 -16.46
C ASP A 111 7.23 -9.42 -16.37
N LEU A 112 6.56 -9.37 -17.52
CA LEU A 112 5.10 -9.26 -17.61
C LEU A 112 4.41 -10.50 -17.03
N ASP A 113 4.91 -11.69 -17.33
CA ASP A 113 4.41 -12.95 -16.80
C ASP A 113 4.57 -13.01 -15.27
N GLU A 114 5.71 -12.58 -14.75
CA GLU A 114 5.97 -12.51 -13.31
C GLU A 114 5.10 -11.45 -12.63
N MET A 115 4.91 -10.29 -13.22
CA MET A 115 3.98 -9.27 -12.71
C MET A 115 2.54 -9.81 -12.67
N GLN A 116 2.11 -10.58 -13.67
CA GLN A 116 0.79 -11.21 -13.68
C GLN A 116 0.67 -12.25 -12.57
N ARG A 117 1.69 -13.09 -12.37
CA ARG A 117 1.73 -14.06 -11.28
C ARG A 117 1.60 -13.38 -9.91
N ILE A 118 2.32 -12.27 -9.71
CA ILE A 118 2.23 -11.48 -8.46
C ILE A 118 0.83 -10.88 -8.28
N ARG A 119 0.21 -10.37 -9.35
CA ARG A 119 -1.19 -9.89 -9.29
C ARG A 119 -2.15 -10.99 -8.88
N ASP A 120 -2.01 -12.18 -9.44
CA ASP A 120 -2.88 -13.33 -9.15
C ASP A 120 -2.70 -13.83 -7.71
N GLU A 121 -1.47 -13.82 -7.18
CA GLU A 121 -1.16 -14.24 -5.81
C GLU A 121 -1.62 -13.22 -4.75
N LEU A 122 -1.42 -11.93 -5.00
CA LEU A 122 -1.84 -10.89 -4.07
C LEU A 122 -3.33 -10.63 -4.15
N GLY A 123 -3.94 -10.88 -5.32
CA GLY A 123 -5.31 -10.49 -5.59
C GLY A 123 -5.53 -8.99 -5.40
N THR A 124 -6.80 -8.60 -5.27
CA THR A 124 -7.18 -7.21 -4.97
C THR A 124 -7.36 -6.96 -3.46
N HIS A 125 -7.14 -7.98 -2.62
CA HIS A 125 -7.51 -8.01 -1.21
C HIS A 125 -6.31 -7.85 -0.27
N PHE A 126 -5.57 -6.75 -0.39
CA PHE A 126 -4.52 -6.42 0.58
C PHE A 126 -4.70 -5.03 1.19
N CYS A 127 -4.33 -4.89 2.47
CA CYS A 127 -4.52 -3.64 3.18
C CYS A 127 -3.49 -2.59 2.79
N HIS A 128 -3.97 -1.44 2.32
CA HIS A 128 -3.14 -0.28 1.94
C HIS A 128 -2.74 0.60 3.12
N ARG A 129 -3.15 0.29 4.34
CA ARG A 129 -2.82 1.03 5.57
C ARG A 129 -3.15 2.52 5.50
N CYS A 130 -4.20 2.87 4.79
CA CYS A 130 -4.66 4.26 4.64
C CYS A 130 -5.33 4.80 5.91
N GLY A 131 -5.83 3.92 6.80
CA GLY A 131 -6.46 4.28 8.06
C GLY A 131 -7.93 4.70 7.97
N TYR A 132 -8.57 4.66 6.81
CA TYR A 132 -9.97 5.07 6.66
C TYR A 132 -10.96 4.17 7.40
N CYS A 133 -10.57 2.92 7.67
CA CYS A 133 -11.33 2.00 8.53
C CYS A 133 -11.35 2.40 10.01
N MET A 134 -10.54 3.38 10.42
CA MET A 134 -10.47 3.85 11.81
C MET A 134 -11.43 5.01 12.08
N PRO A 135 -11.87 5.22 13.35
CA PRO A 135 -11.62 4.35 14.50
C PRO A 135 -12.49 3.09 14.50
N CYS A 136 -11.97 1.99 15.04
CA CYS A 136 -12.79 0.81 15.36
C CYS A 136 -13.51 1.06 16.69
N PRO A 137 -14.84 0.77 16.80
CA PRO A 137 -15.58 0.96 18.05
C PRO A 137 -15.02 0.11 19.20
N ASN A 138 -14.44 -1.05 18.89
CA ASN A 138 -13.85 -1.96 19.88
C ASN A 138 -12.33 -1.73 20.09
N GLY A 139 -11.81 -0.57 19.66
CA GLY A 139 -10.41 -0.18 19.92
C GLY A 139 -9.35 -0.95 19.14
N ILE A 140 -9.73 -1.73 18.13
CA ILE A 140 -8.77 -2.49 17.32
C ILE A 140 -8.02 -1.53 16.41
N ASN A 141 -6.68 -1.57 16.45
CA ASN A 141 -5.85 -0.87 15.47
C ASN A 141 -5.70 -1.72 14.21
N ILE A 142 -6.73 -1.68 13.34
CA ILE A 142 -6.84 -2.48 12.14
C ILE A 142 -5.59 -2.38 11.24
N PRO A 143 -5.10 -1.18 10.85
CA PRO A 143 -3.91 -1.08 10.02
C PRO A 143 -2.67 -1.75 10.61
N LYS A 144 -2.55 -1.75 11.95
CA LYS A 144 -1.43 -2.38 12.64
C LYS A 144 -1.53 -3.90 12.62
N VAL A 145 -2.72 -4.46 12.78
CA VAL A 145 -2.96 -5.91 12.66
C VAL A 145 -2.65 -6.38 11.23
N MET A 146 -3.13 -5.65 10.22
CA MET A 146 -2.90 -5.96 8.80
C MET A 146 -1.42 -5.98 8.39
N LEU A 147 -0.54 -5.32 9.16
CA LEU A 147 0.91 -5.34 8.92
C LEU A 147 1.54 -6.72 9.14
N PHE A 148 0.93 -7.58 9.94
CA PHE A 148 1.51 -8.88 10.29
C PHE A 148 1.90 -9.69 9.05
N THR A 149 1.06 -9.76 8.03
CA THR A 149 1.31 -10.52 6.80
C THR A 149 2.60 -10.11 6.10
N SER A 150 2.90 -8.81 6.03
CA SER A 150 4.14 -8.32 5.43
C SER A 150 5.34 -8.42 6.37
N GLN A 151 5.12 -8.29 7.67
CA GLN A 151 6.17 -8.31 8.68
C GLN A 151 6.66 -9.73 8.99
N SER A 152 5.80 -10.76 8.91
CA SER A 152 6.16 -12.15 9.16
C SER A 152 7.23 -12.69 8.20
N ARG A 153 7.35 -12.09 7.02
CA ARG A 153 8.35 -12.44 6.01
C ARG A 153 9.71 -11.72 6.20
N ARG A 154 9.74 -10.63 7.00
CA ARG A 154 10.89 -9.69 7.05
C ARG A 154 11.59 -9.61 8.39
N PHE A 155 10.86 -9.87 9.47
CA PHE A 155 11.40 -9.70 10.83
C PHE A 155 11.66 -11.05 11.50
N PRO A 156 12.68 -11.12 12.40
CA PRO A 156 12.92 -12.32 13.21
C PRO A 156 11.67 -12.69 14.00
N PRO A 157 11.27 -13.98 14.02
CA PRO A 157 10.00 -14.42 14.61
C PRO A 157 9.77 -14.00 16.06
N GLN A 158 10.76 -14.17 16.94
CA GLN A 158 10.62 -13.82 18.36
C GLN A 158 10.39 -12.32 18.57
N HIS A 159 11.08 -11.48 17.77
CA HIS A 159 10.89 -10.03 17.81
C HIS A 159 9.47 -9.66 17.39
N LEU A 160 8.99 -10.25 16.29
CA LEU A 160 7.66 -9.99 15.77
C LEU A 160 6.57 -10.47 16.73
N ILE A 161 6.70 -11.66 17.30
CA ILE A 161 5.76 -12.19 18.30
C ILE A 161 5.67 -11.21 19.47
N LYS A 162 6.80 -10.81 20.05
CA LYS A 162 6.84 -9.87 21.18
C LYS A 162 6.18 -8.52 20.84
N ALA A 163 6.43 -8.01 19.64
CA ALA A 163 5.90 -6.71 19.20
C ALA A 163 4.42 -6.73 18.83
N SER A 164 3.87 -7.92 18.47
CA SER A 164 2.54 -8.01 17.84
C SER A 164 1.49 -8.71 18.70
N LYS A 165 1.91 -9.51 19.67
CA LYS A 165 1.03 -10.38 20.44
C LYS A 165 -0.19 -9.67 21.03
N ASP A 166 0.03 -8.58 21.74
CA ASP A 166 -1.05 -7.92 22.48
C ASP A 166 -2.13 -7.36 21.56
N PHE A 167 -1.75 -6.66 20.49
CA PHE A 167 -2.73 -6.03 19.62
C PHE A 167 -3.39 -7.01 18.64
N ILE A 168 -2.71 -8.13 18.27
CA ILE A 168 -3.33 -9.15 17.41
C ILE A 168 -4.31 -10.00 18.23
N LEU A 169 -3.95 -10.42 19.45
CA LEU A 169 -4.87 -11.13 20.34
C LEU A 169 -6.03 -10.25 20.79
N HIS A 170 -5.81 -8.94 20.97
CA HIS A 170 -6.92 -8.01 21.22
C HIS A 170 -7.89 -7.98 20.03
N ALA A 171 -7.39 -7.94 18.79
CA ALA A 171 -8.25 -7.96 17.60
C ALA A 171 -9.10 -9.25 17.54
N GLU A 172 -8.50 -10.41 17.84
CA GLU A 172 -9.20 -11.68 17.86
C GLU A 172 -10.35 -11.72 18.88
N GLN A 173 -10.13 -11.15 20.08
CA GLN A 173 -11.09 -11.18 21.17
C GLN A 173 -12.19 -10.11 21.06
N SER A 174 -11.90 -9.02 20.37
CA SER A 174 -12.74 -7.82 20.41
C SER A 174 -13.44 -7.52 19.07
N CYS A 175 -13.14 -8.26 18.00
CA CYS A 175 -13.85 -8.08 16.74
C CYS A 175 -15.23 -8.74 16.84
N GLU A 176 -16.28 -7.90 16.69
CA GLU A 176 -17.69 -8.33 16.72
C GLU A 176 -18.29 -8.42 15.30
N ASP A 177 -17.46 -8.38 14.27
CA ASP A 177 -17.88 -8.45 12.87
C ASP A 177 -18.99 -7.44 12.49
N CYS A 178 -18.90 -6.22 13.03
CA CYS A 178 -19.92 -5.19 12.81
C CYS A 178 -19.91 -4.57 11.40
N GLY A 179 -18.88 -4.81 10.60
CA GLY A 179 -18.76 -4.36 9.20
C GLY A 179 -18.40 -2.89 8.98
N GLU A 180 -18.45 -2.01 10.00
CA GLU A 180 -18.18 -0.58 9.84
C GLU A 180 -16.81 -0.24 9.20
N CYS A 181 -15.80 -1.08 9.45
CA CYS A 181 -14.47 -0.89 8.88
C CYS A 181 -14.45 -1.19 7.38
N SER A 182 -15.20 -2.17 6.91
CA SER A 182 -15.35 -2.52 5.49
C SER A 182 -16.12 -1.46 4.72
N GLU A 183 -17.21 -0.92 5.29
CA GLU A 183 -17.98 0.19 4.69
C GLU A 183 -17.14 1.45 4.47
N ARG A 184 -16.17 1.70 5.34
CA ARG A 184 -15.26 2.85 5.24
C ARG A 184 -14.01 2.58 4.39
N CYS A 185 -13.82 1.34 3.94
CA CYS A 185 -12.64 0.95 3.17
C CYS A 185 -12.78 1.38 1.71
N PRO A 186 -11.89 2.24 1.17
CA PRO A 186 -11.96 2.65 -0.24
C PRO A 186 -11.59 1.53 -1.21
N TYR A 187 -11.16 0.38 -0.70
CA TYR A 187 -10.78 -0.82 -1.46
C TYR A 187 -11.77 -1.97 -1.26
N GLU A 188 -12.90 -1.70 -0.60
CA GLU A 188 -13.97 -2.67 -0.35
C GLU A 188 -13.48 -3.99 0.28
N LEU A 189 -12.45 -3.89 1.14
CA LEU A 189 -11.85 -5.08 1.76
C LEU A 189 -12.80 -5.71 2.79
N PRO A 190 -12.90 -7.05 2.81
CA PRO A 190 -13.62 -7.80 3.83
C PRO A 190 -12.78 -7.82 5.13
N ILE A 191 -12.69 -6.67 5.81
CA ILE A 191 -11.75 -6.46 6.92
C ILE A 191 -11.99 -7.43 8.09
N PRO A 192 -13.22 -7.74 8.54
CA PRO A 192 -13.43 -8.69 9.62
C PRO A 192 -12.89 -10.08 9.30
N GLU A 193 -13.15 -10.58 8.09
CA GLU A 193 -12.62 -11.87 7.61
C GLU A 193 -11.09 -11.86 7.56
N MET A 194 -10.50 -10.79 7.04
CA MET A 194 -9.04 -10.63 7.00
C MET A 194 -8.42 -10.58 8.40
N LEU A 195 -9.09 -9.94 9.37
CA LEU A 195 -8.64 -9.96 10.77
C LEU A 195 -8.66 -11.39 11.34
N SER A 196 -9.72 -12.14 11.08
CA SER A 196 -9.83 -13.54 11.49
C SER A 196 -8.71 -14.41 10.91
N GLU A 197 -8.43 -14.27 9.61
CA GLU A 197 -7.35 -15.01 8.94
C GLU A 197 -5.97 -14.63 9.52
N ILE A 198 -5.72 -13.35 9.75
CA ILE A 198 -4.45 -12.87 10.31
C ILE A 198 -4.26 -13.35 11.74
N THR A 199 -5.31 -13.36 12.57
CA THR A 199 -5.21 -13.83 13.95
C THR A 199 -4.97 -15.35 14.00
N ALA A 200 -5.60 -16.12 13.12
CA ALA A 200 -5.33 -17.55 12.96
C ALA A 200 -3.88 -17.80 12.51
N ALA A 201 -3.42 -17.10 11.46
CA ALA A 201 -2.05 -17.20 10.98
C ALA A 201 -1.02 -16.81 12.05
N PHE A 202 -1.33 -15.82 12.90
CA PHE A 202 -0.47 -15.43 14.01
C PHE A 202 -0.38 -16.51 15.10
N ARG A 203 -1.47 -17.21 15.38
CA ARG A 203 -1.45 -18.36 16.32
C ARG A 203 -0.56 -19.48 15.81
N ASP A 204 -0.68 -19.82 14.53
CA ASP A 204 0.18 -20.82 13.89
C ASP A 204 1.64 -20.39 13.92
N PHE A 205 1.91 -19.11 13.63
CA PHE A 205 3.25 -18.55 13.70
C PHE A 205 3.84 -18.61 15.11
N MET A 206 3.05 -18.29 16.13
CA MET A 206 3.48 -18.46 17.54
C MET A 206 3.73 -19.92 17.90
N ALA A 207 2.91 -20.86 17.44
CA ALA A 207 3.10 -22.29 17.71
C ALA A 207 4.40 -22.81 17.08
N GLN A 208 4.76 -22.34 15.90
CA GLN A 208 5.97 -22.74 15.19
C GLN A 208 7.25 -22.10 15.76
N HIS A 209 7.16 -20.88 16.30
CA HIS A 209 8.34 -20.07 16.64
C HIS A 209 8.38 -19.61 18.11
N GLY A 210 7.34 -19.85 18.89
CA GLY A 210 7.20 -19.32 20.26
C GLY A 210 7.88 -20.15 21.35
N GLN A 211 8.56 -21.25 21.01
CA GLN A 211 9.21 -22.16 21.96
C GLN A 211 10.74 -21.98 22.03
N ALA A 212 11.24 -20.74 21.97
CA ALA A 212 12.65 -20.47 22.18
C ALA A 212 12.87 -19.45 23.30
#